data_f8183d92f5294233ec23c4f67a9f6cd9
#
_entry.id   f8183d92f5294233ec23c4f67a9f6cd9
#
_cell.length_a   1.000
_cell.length_b   1.000
_cell.length_c   1.000
_cell.angle_alpha   90.00
_cell.angle_beta   90.00
_cell.angle_gamma   90.00
#
_symmetry.space_group_name_H-M   'P 1'
#
loop_
_entity.id
_entity.type
_entity.pdbx_description
1 polymer ?
#
loop_
_entity_poly.entity_id
_entity_poly.type
_entity_poly.pdbx_seq_one_letter_code
_entity_poly.pdbx_strand_id
1 'polypeptide(L)'
;MEQKSKAISIIGGADGPTSIFIAGHSKKQPLKIRIKNSIYRYKRKKVEKTIVANPHSLSETVQYAKDKYELTETTPADREYIEQIKCLKESLILQYKPELLGEMKDIPVPDFSNEASVKEYLAKIKTRSEMIAEMPDSIIPMDFHLYKIRIDDDFLEM
;
A
#
# COMPACT_ATOMS: atom_id res chain seq x y z
N MET A 1 1.99 -4.24 -37.65
CA MET A 1 1.54 -3.48 -36.46
C MET A 1 2.58 -3.69 -35.37
N GLU A 2 3.48 -2.74 -35.17
CA GLU A 2 4.49 -2.82 -34.10
C GLU A 2 3.80 -2.61 -32.74
N GLN A 3 3.83 -3.61 -31.88
CA GLN A 3 3.48 -3.46 -30.47
C GLN A 3 4.57 -2.60 -29.81
N LYS A 4 4.26 -1.35 -29.54
CA LYS A 4 5.12 -0.48 -28.74
C LYS A 4 5.14 -1.02 -27.30
N SER A 5 6.27 -1.57 -26.89
CA SER A 5 6.50 -2.03 -25.54
C SER A 5 6.33 -0.88 -24.55
N LYS A 6 5.50 -1.08 -23.54
CA LYS A 6 5.42 -0.19 -22.38
C LYS A 6 6.51 -0.62 -21.39
N ALA A 7 7.41 0.29 -21.07
CA ALA A 7 8.35 0.05 -20.00
C ALA A 7 7.67 0.34 -18.65
N ILE A 8 7.70 -0.63 -17.75
CA ILE A 8 7.24 -0.48 -16.37
C ILE A 8 8.48 -0.52 -15.49
N SER A 9 8.70 0.52 -14.70
CA SER A 9 9.75 0.55 -13.69
C SER A 9 9.12 0.61 -12.31
N ILE A 10 9.51 -0.30 -11.43
CA ILE A 10 9.09 -0.36 -10.05
C ILE A 10 10.31 0.03 -9.22
N ILE A 11 10.20 1.12 -8.47
CA ILE A 11 11.21 1.53 -7.51
C ILE A 11 10.69 1.09 -6.14
N GLY A 12 11.39 0.12 -5.55
CA GLY A 12 11.12 -0.37 -4.21
C GLY A 12 12.32 -0.13 -3.30
N GLY A 13 12.07 0.20 -2.05
CA GLY A 13 13.05 0.22 -0.97
C GLY A 13 12.80 -0.95 -0.01
N ALA A 14 13.47 -0.92 1.15
CA ALA A 14 13.25 -1.90 2.24
C ALA A 14 11.80 -1.88 2.74
N ASP A 15 11.08 -0.78 2.53
CA ASP A 15 9.69 -0.55 2.95
C ASP A 15 8.65 -0.92 1.87
N GLY A 16 9.05 -1.69 0.82
CA GLY A 16 8.19 -2.08 -0.30
C GLY A 16 8.19 -1.10 -1.47
N PRO A 17 7.39 -1.34 -2.52
CA PRO A 17 7.34 -0.49 -3.70
C PRO A 17 6.69 0.86 -3.36
N THR A 18 7.51 1.92 -3.35
CA THR A 18 7.05 3.29 -3.08
C THR A 18 6.53 4.02 -4.31
N SER A 19 6.86 3.55 -5.51
CA SER A 19 6.41 4.18 -6.75
C SER A 19 6.40 3.22 -7.92
N ILE A 20 5.35 3.28 -8.73
CA ILE A 20 5.24 2.57 -10.00
C ILE A 20 5.27 3.61 -11.12
N PHE A 21 6.26 3.53 -12.00
CA PHE A 21 6.36 4.37 -13.18
C PHE A 21 6.01 3.56 -14.42
N ILE A 22 4.98 3.99 -15.14
CA ILE A 22 4.63 3.44 -16.44
C ILE A 22 5.12 4.42 -17.50
N ALA A 23 6.24 4.11 -18.13
CA ALA A 23 6.75 4.86 -19.25
C ALA A 23 6.16 4.32 -20.55
N GLY A 24 5.36 5.13 -21.22
CA GLY A 24 4.83 4.83 -22.55
C GLY A 24 4.84 6.09 -23.40
N HIS A 25 4.91 5.94 -24.73
CA HIS A 25 4.71 7.08 -25.62
C HIS A 25 3.25 7.55 -25.46
N SER A 26 3.03 8.55 -24.62
CA SER A 26 1.71 9.16 -24.51
C SER A 26 1.40 9.86 -25.82
N LYS A 27 0.29 9.53 -26.46
CA LYS A 27 -0.29 10.39 -27.50
C LYS A 27 -0.35 11.80 -26.91
N LYS A 28 0.03 12.82 -27.71
CA LYS A 28 -0.03 14.23 -27.27
C LYS A 28 -1.39 14.48 -26.63
N GLN A 29 -1.38 14.75 -25.32
CA GLN A 29 -2.62 15.01 -24.59
C GLN A 29 -3.35 16.24 -25.19
N PRO A 30 -4.68 16.22 -25.26
CA PRO A 30 -5.48 17.35 -25.69
C PRO A 30 -5.07 18.64 -24.96
N LEU A 31 -5.09 19.77 -25.65
CA LEU A 31 -4.65 21.06 -25.10
C LEU A 31 -5.38 21.40 -23.78
N LYS A 32 -6.66 21.09 -23.70
CA LYS A 32 -7.50 21.28 -22.51
C LYS A 32 -6.95 20.54 -21.27
N ILE A 33 -6.50 19.29 -21.45
CA ILE A 33 -5.91 18.49 -20.37
C ILE A 33 -4.54 19.07 -19.96
N ARG A 34 -3.73 19.52 -20.93
CA ARG A 34 -2.44 20.15 -20.64
C ARG A 34 -2.60 21.43 -19.83
N ILE A 35 -3.58 22.27 -20.16
CA ILE A 35 -3.90 23.49 -19.40
C ILE A 35 -4.38 23.13 -17.99
N LYS A 36 -5.32 22.18 -17.85
CA LYS A 36 -5.81 21.72 -16.55
C LYS A 36 -4.66 21.23 -15.67
N ASN A 37 -3.78 20.40 -16.23
CA ASN A 37 -2.61 19.87 -15.51
C ASN A 37 -1.61 20.98 -15.15
N SER A 38 -1.43 22.00 -15.98
CA SER A 38 -0.55 23.14 -15.68
C SER A 38 -1.11 23.99 -14.51
N ILE A 39 -2.41 24.26 -14.53
CA ILE A 39 -3.10 24.97 -13.43
C ILE A 39 -3.01 24.17 -12.12
N TYR A 40 -3.24 22.85 -12.20
CA TYR A 40 -3.12 21.97 -11.06
C TYR A 40 -1.69 21.99 -10.46
N ARG A 41 -0.67 21.86 -11.31
CA ARG A 41 0.74 21.93 -10.87
C ARG A 41 1.09 23.27 -10.24
N TYR A 42 0.56 24.38 -10.78
CA TYR A 42 0.77 25.69 -10.19
C TYR A 42 0.14 25.81 -8.80
N LYS A 43 -1.14 25.38 -8.67
CA LYS A 43 -1.84 25.36 -7.39
C LYS A 43 -1.11 24.49 -6.36
N ARG A 44 -0.69 23.29 -6.77
CA ARG A 44 0.08 22.37 -5.92
C ARG A 44 1.37 23.01 -5.43
N LYS A 45 2.18 23.60 -6.32
CA LYS A 45 3.41 24.30 -5.92
C LYS A 45 3.16 25.47 -4.94
N LYS A 46 2.02 26.14 -5.06
CA LYS A 46 1.64 27.21 -4.14
C LYS A 46 1.33 26.63 -2.74
N VAL A 47 0.61 25.52 -2.69
CA VAL A 47 0.30 24.82 -1.44
C VAL A 47 1.56 24.22 -0.81
N GLU A 48 2.42 23.57 -1.60
CA GLU A 48 3.70 23.01 -1.13
C GLU A 48 4.59 24.04 -0.44
N LYS A 49 4.57 25.31 -0.88
CA LYS A 49 5.30 26.40 -0.23
C LYS A 49 4.73 26.82 1.13
N THR A 50 3.48 26.49 1.40
CA THR A 50 2.81 26.81 2.68
C THR A 50 2.83 25.64 3.66
N ILE A 51 3.26 24.45 3.20
CA ILE A 51 3.42 23.29 4.07
C ILE A 51 4.68 23.51 4.90
N VAL A 52 4.48 23.73 6.19
CA VAL A 52 5.55 23.71 7.19
C VAL A 52 5.61 22.30 7.73
N ALA A 53 6.81 21.71 7.82
CA ALA A 53 7.02 20.44 8.49
C ALA A 53 6.73 20.62 9.98
N ASN A 54 5.48 20.37 10.34
CA ASN A 54 5.03 20.40 11.73
C ASN A 54 4.60 18.98 12.10
N PRO A 55 5.20 18.37 13.14
CA PRO A 55 4.78 17.04 13.57
C PRO A 55 3.34 17.13 14.08
N HIS A 56 2.43 16.46 13.40
CA HIS A 56 1.05 16.29 13.84
C HIS A 56 0.88 14.93 14.49
N SER A 57 0.09 14.87 15.54
CA SER A 57 -0.33 13.59 16.12
C SER A 57 -1.34 12.90 15.19
N LEU A 58 -1.47 11.57 15.32
CA LEU A 58 -2.48 10.81 14.58
C LEU A 58 -3.88 11.36 14.83
N SER A 59 -4.19 11.72 16.09
CA SER A 59 -5.49 12.28 16.48
C SER A 59 -5.79 13.62 15.79
N GLU A 60 -4.80 14.52 15.66
CA GLU A 60 -4.96 15.79 14.93
C GLU A 60 -5.20 15.55 13.45
N THR A 61 -4.48 14.58 12.85
CA THR A 61 -4.65 14.23 11.44
C THR A 61 -6.04 13.64 11.17
N VAL A 62 -6.50 12.72 12.03
CA VAL A 62 -7.83 12.13 11.95
C VAL A 62 -8.93 13.19 12.14
N GLN A 63 -8.75 14.11 13.11
CA GLN A 63 -9.71 15.19 13.32
C GLN A 63 -9.78 16.12 12.10
N TYR A 64 -8.63 16.52 11.55
CA TYR A 64 -8.59 17.32 10.34
C TYR A 64 -9.29 16.63 9.15
N ALA A 65 -9.07 15.32 9.01
CA ALA A 65 -9.74 14.55 7.96
C ALA A 65 -11.25 14.45 8.17
N LYS A 66 -11.71 14.30 9.41
CA LYS A 66 -13.15 14.35 9.77
C LYS A 66 -13.80 15.70 9.45
N ASP A 67 -13.09 16.78 9.70
CA ASP A 67 -13.60 18.14 9.49
C ASP A 67 -13.65 18.55 8.00
N LYS A 68 -12.80 17.94 7.18
CA LYS A 68 -12.62 18.31 5.76
C LYS A 68 -13.26 17.35 4.77
N TYR A 69 -13.37 16.08 5.14
CA TYR A 69 -13.76 14.99 4.24
C TYR A 69 -14.76 14.08 4.95
N GLU A 70 -15.45 13.28 4.16
CA GLU A 70 -16.27 12.19 4.71
C GLU A 70 -15.34 11.05 5.13
N LEU A 71 -14.96 11.04 6.41
CA LEU A 71 -14.11 10.00 6.99
C LEU A 71 -14.96 8.92 7.64
N THR A 72 -14.72 7.68 7.27
CA THR A 72 -15.31 6.50 7.89
C THR A 72 -14.20 5.62 8.47
N GLU A 73 -14.32 5.24 9.73
CA GLU A 73 -13.44 4.26 10.35
C GLU A 73 -13.99 2.86 10.06
N THR A 74 -13.14 1.98 9.55
CA THR A 74 -13.48 0.57 9.34
C THR A 74 -13.40 -0.17 10.67
N THR A 75 -14.31 -1.11 10.84
CA THR A 75 -14.42 -1.89 12.08
C THR A 75 -13.79 -3.27 11.93
N PRO A 76 -13.47 -3.96 13.04
CA PRO A 76 -12.99 -5.35 13.02
C PRO A 76 -13.94 -6.35 12.34
N ALA A 77 -15.20 -5.96 12.08
CA ALA A 77 -16.16 -6.78 11.34
C ALA A 77 -16.00 -6.66 9.81
N ASP A 78 -15.29 -5.63 9.35
CA ASP A 78 -15.09 -5.38 7.92
C ASP A 78 -13.99 -6.30 7.37
N ARG A 79 -14.27 -6.91 6.22
CA ARG A 79 -13.33 -7.83 5.56
C ARG A 79 -11.99 -7.15 5.25
N GLU A 80 -12.02 -5.92 4.79
CA GLU A 80 -10.83 -5.13 4.48
C GLU A 80 -9.96 -4.90 5.71
N TYR A 81 -10.55 -4.54 6.85
CA TYR A 81 -9.85 -4.40 8.11
C TYR A 81 -9.10 -5.70 8.47
N ILE A 82 -9.81 -6.85 8.38
CA ILE A 82 -9.25 -8.16 8.69
C ILE A 82 -8.07 -8.49 7.75
N GLU A 83 -8.20 -8.20 6.46
CA GLU A 83 -7.15 -8.45 5.48
C GLU A 83 -5.92 -7.57 5.74
N GLN A 84 -6.11 -6.27 6.00
CA GLN A 84 -5.03 -5.33 6.26
C GLN A 84 -4.27 -5.65 7.57
N ILE A 85 -4.98 -5.93 8.65
CA ILE A 85 -4.33 -6.28 9.92
C ILE A 85 -3.54 -7.59 9.83
N LYS A 86 -4.00 -8.57 9.05
CA LYS A 86 -3.25 -9.80 8.79
C LYS A 86 -1.96 -9.52 8.02
N CYS A 87 -2.01 -8.72 6.98
CA CYS A 87 -0.83 -8.32 6.21
C CYS A 87 0.18 -7.56 7.07
N LEU A 88 -0.31 -6.64 7.90
CA LEU A 88 0.55 -5.89 8.83
C LEU A 88 1.20 -6.81 9.85
N LYS A 89 0.43 -7.72 10.47
CA LYS A 89 0.93 -8.70 11.43
C LYS A 89 2.02 -9.59 10.82
N GLU A 90 1.80 -10.08 9.59
CA GLU A 90 2.79 -10.87 8.86
C GLU A 90 4.08 -10.06 8.63
N SER A 91 3.97 -8.83 8.17
CA SER A 91 5.11 -7.95 7.92
C SER A 91 5.91 -7.68 9.20
N LEU A 92 5.23 -7.40 10.30
CA LEU A 92 5.87 -7.13 11.59
C LEU A 92 6.55 -8.38 12.18
N ILE A 93 5.93 -9.57 12.05
CA ILE A 93 6.55 -10.82 12.50
C ILE A 93 7.80 -11.11 11.68
N LEU A 94 7.76 -10.97 10.36
CA LEU A 94 8.92 -11.15 9.48
C LEU A 94 10.05 -10.17 9.82
N GLN A 95 9.73 -8.95 10.19
CA GLN A 95 10.71 -7.92 10.49
C GLN A 95 11.31 -8.04 11.90
N TYR A 96 10.50 -8.34 12.91
CA TYR A 96 10.91 -8.22 14.31
C TYR A 96 11.03 -9.56 15.05
N LYS A 97 10.36 -10.60 14.58
CA LYS A 97 10.34 -11.93 15.22
C LYS A 97 10.36 -13.07 14.19
N PRO A 98 11.27 -13.03 13.19
CA PRO A 98 11.31 -14.05 12.13
C PRO A 98 11.55 -15.46 12.67
N GLU A 99 12.15 -15.60 13.84
CA GLU A 99 12.40 -16.88 14.50
C GLU A 99 11.12 -17.67 14.81
N LEU A 100 9.97 -16.97 14.97
CA LEU A 100 8.69 -17.63 15.21
C LEU A 100 8.16 -18.40 13.98
N LEU A 101 8.70 -18.09 12.81
CA LEU A 101 8.29 -18.70 11.54
C LEU A 101 9.11 -19.96 11.20
N GLY A 102 10.19 -20.23 11.93
CA GLY A 102 11.07 -21.36 11.64
C GLY A 102 11.58 -21.36 10.19
N GLU A 103 11.32 -22.44 9.46
CA GLU A 103 11.72 -22.57 8.06
C GLU A 103 10.90 -21.68 7.11
N MET A 104 9.73 -21.18 7.55
CA MET A 104 8.87 -20.32 6.73
C MET A 104 9.30 -18.86 6.71
N LYS A 105 10.35 -18.47 7.45
CA LYS A 105 10.88 -17.10 7.43
C LYS A 105 11.48 -16.74 6.08
N ASP A 106 12.20 -17.70 5.44
CA ASP A 106 12.93 -17.51 4.20
C ASP A 106 12.37 -18.44 3.12
N ILE A 107 11.29 -18.03 2.47
CA ILE A 107 10.71 -18.77 1.35
C ILE A 107 11.48 -18.33 0.08
N PRO A 108 12.21 -19.25 -0.59
CA PRO A 108 12.97 -18.90 -1.78
C PRO A 108 12.04 -18.48 -2.92
N VAL A 109 12.50 -17.49 -3.69
CA VAL A 109 11.77 -17.01 -4.88
C VAL A 109 11.61 -18.17 -5.88
N PRO A 110 10.41 -18.39 -6.41
CA PRO A 110 10.15 -19.49 -7.32
C PRO A 110 10.76 -19.25 -8.70
N ASP A 111 11.02 -20.34 -9.43
CA ASP A 111 11.22 -20.23 -10.87
C ASP A 111 9.86 -19.97 -11.55
N PHE A 112 9.66 -18.73 -12.00
CA PHE A 112 8.41 -18.30 -12.66
C PHE A 112 8.15 -18.96 -14.01
N SER A 113 9.15 -19.62 -14.61
CA SER A 113 8.97 -20.41 -15.83
C SER A 113 8.42 -21.82 -15.55
N ASN A 114 8.42 -22.25 -14.28
CA ASN A 114 7.98 -23.55 -13.84
C ASN A 114 6.70 -23.46 -12.99
N GLU A 115 5.57 -23.88 -13.54
CA GLU A 115 4.27 -23.83 -12.86
C GLU A 115 4.25 -24.59 -11.53
N ALA A 116 4.96 -25.71 -11.43
CA ALA A 116 5.04 -26.49 -10.20
C ALA A 116 5.79 -25.72 -9.10
N SER A 117 6.88 -25.04 -9.45
CA SER A 117 7.64 -24.17 -8.53
C SER A 117 6.79 -23.01 -8.00
N VAL A 118 6.00 -22.39 -8.89
CA VAL A 118 5.09 -21.30 -8.49
C VAL A 118 3.99 -21.81 -7.55
N LYS A 119 3.40 -22.98 -7.84
CA LYS A 119 2.38 -23.59 -6.97
C LYS A 119 2.93 -23.90 -5.58
N GLU A 120 4.12 -24.48 -5.52
CA GLU A 120 4.78 -24.79 -4.24
C GLU A 120 5.05 -23.51 -3.44
N TYR A 121 5.55 -22.46 -4.08
CA TYR A 121 5.78 -21.16 -3.47
C TYR A 121 4.51 -20.56 -2.88
N LEU A 122 3.44 -20.55 -3.66
CA LEU A 122 2.13 -20.04 -3.20
C LEU A 122 1.57 -20.85 -2.03
N ALA A 123 1.75 -22.19 -2.05
CA ALA A 123 1.35 -23.05 -0.95
C ALA A 123 2.12 -22.72 0.35
N LYS A 124 3.44 -22.48 0.26
CA LYS A 124 4.26 -22.08 1.41
C LYS A 124 3.86 -20.72 1.97
N ILE A 125 3.60 -19.73 1.09
CA ILE A 125 3.10 -18.42 1.53
C ILE A 125 1.76 -18.56 2.24
N LYS A 126 0.84 -19.35 1.69
CA LYS A 126 -0.46 -19.58 2.31
C LYS A 126 -0.31 -20.22 3.70
N THR A 127 0.51 -21.27 3.81
CA THR A 127 0.77 -21.94 5.09
C THR A 127 1.36 -20.98 6.12
N ARG A 128 2.31 -20.10 5.71
CA ARG A 128 2.88 -19.08 6.58
C ARG A 128 1.81 -18.08 7.05
N SER A 129 0.98 -17.62 6.15
CA SER A 129 -0.11 -16.69 6.48
C SER A 129 -1.14 -17.29 7.44
N GLU A 130 -1.49 -18.58 7.25
CA GLU A 130 -2.37 -19.32 8.15
C GLU A 130 -1.74 -19.48 9.54
N MET A 131 -0.47 -19.87 9.61
CA MET A 131 0.26 -19.98 10.87
C MET A 131 0.32 -18.66 11.63
N ILE A 132 0.55 -17.54 10.93
CA ILE A 132 0.56 -16.21 11.55
C ILE A 132 -0.84 -15.79 12.02
N ALA A 133 -1.88 -16.16 11.30
CA ALA A 133 -3.25 -15.87 11.69
C ALA A 133 -3.66 -16.56 13.00
N GLU A 134 -3.10 -17.74 13.27
CA GLU A 134 -3.33 -18.48 14.51
C GLU A 134 -2.52 -17.97 15.71
N MET A 135 -1.48 -17.16 15.46
CA MET A 135 -0.66 -16.58 16.53
C MET A 135 -1.46 -15.55 17.34
N PRO A 136 -1.32 -15.54 18.69
CA PRO A 136 -1.97 -14.53 19.52
C PRO A 136 -1.55 -13.11 19.17
N ASP A 137 -2.47 -12.15 19.25
CA ASP A 137 -2.18 -10.73 18.97
C ASP A 137 -1.23 -10.10 19.99
N SER A 138 -1.11 -10.72 21.17
CA SER A 138 -0.14 -10.31 22.20
C SER A 138 1.33 -10.50 21.82
N ILE A 139 1.63 -11.28 20.78
CA ILE A 139 3.00 -11.50 20.28
C ILE A 139 3.61 -10.19 19.77
N ILE A 140 2.82 -9.42 19.02
CA ILE A 140 3.16 -8.07 18.57
C ILE A 140 1.95 -7.20 18.87
N PRO A 141 1.96 -6.44 19.98
CA PRO A 141 0.87 -5.51 20.28
C PRO A 141 0.83 -4.44 19.18
N MET A 142 -0.32 -4.35 18.53
CA MET A 142 -0.57 -3.39 17.45
C MET A 142 -1.73 -2.50 17.83
N ASP A 143 -1.54 -1.19 17.63
CA ASP A 143 -2.62 -0.21 17.63
C ASP A 143 -2.92 0.12 16.16
N PHE A 144 -3.93 -0.56 15.63
CA PHE A 144 -4.25 -0.50 14.20
C PHE A 144 -5.62 0.13 13.98
N HIS A 145 -5.63 1.21 13.22
CA HIS A 145 -6.82 1.89 12.77
C HIS A 145 -6.80 2.00 11.25
N LEU A 146 -7.92 1.74 10.62
CA LEU A 146 -8.08 1.88 9.18
C LEU A 146 -9.22 2.86 8.88
N TYR A 147 -8.90 3.94 8.18
CA TYR A 147 -9.85 4.97 7.83
C TYR A 147 -10.02 5.05 6.32
N LYS A 148 -11.25 5.29 5.88
CA LYS A 148 -11.59 5.58 4.49
C LYS A 148 -12.02 7.04 4.38
N ILE A 149 -11.38 7.75 3.47
CA ILE A 149 -11.74 9.14 3.14
C ILE A 149 -12.38 9.12 1.75
N ARG A 150 -13.61 9.61 1.64
CA ARG A 150 -14.26 9.77 0.36
C ARG A 150 -13.86 11.10 -0.26
N ILE A 151 -13.39 11.05 -1.52
CA ILE A 151 -13.02 12.21 -2.32
C ILE A 151 -13.73 12.08 -3.66
N ASP A 152 -14.86 12.76 -3.81
CA ASP A 152 -15.76 12.66 -4.98
C ASP A 152 -16.23 11.19 -5.18
N ASP A 153 -15.83 10.58 -6.30
CA ASP A 153 -16.14 9.17 -6.63
C ASP A 153 -15.06 8.17 -6.20
N ASP A 154 -13.93 8.67 -5.66
CA ASP A 154 -12.79 7.87 -5.24
C ASP A 154 -12.69 7.76 -3.72
N PHE A 155 -11.97 6.73 -3.24
CA PHE A 155 -11.65 6.53 -1.83
C PHE A 155 -10.13 6.55 -1.64
N LEU A 156 -9.70 7.19 -0.55
CA LEU A 156 -8.35 7.10 -0.02
C LEU A 156 -8.40 6.31 1.28
N GLU A 157 -7.58 5.26 1.39
CA GLU A 157 -7.36 4.52 2.63
C GLU A 157 -6.16 5.08 3.38
N MET A 158 -6.29 5.18 4.72
CA MET A 158 -5.26 5.72 5.61
C MET A 158 -5.16 4.86 6.87
#